data_41bddc78e5e46b1df3361180c24bed0c
#
_entry.id   41bddc78e5e46b1df3361180c24bed0c
#
_cell.length_a   1.000
_cell.length_b   1.000
_cell.length_c   1.000
_cell.angle_alpha   90.00
_cell.angle_beta   90.00
_cell.angle_gamma   90.00
#
_symmetry.space_group_name_H-M   'P 1'
#
loop_
_entity.id
_entity.type
_entity.pdbx_description
1 polymer ?
#
loop_
_entity_poly.entity_id
_entity_poly.type
_entity_poly.pdbx_seq_one_letter_code
_entity_poly.pdbx_strand_id
1 'polypeptide(L)' 'MTKSQKIYVHLQDEGVDVWRPVTATFVGKDVYQIDKNQSIPEDENWEYEPGDKVRCQSHTFEGGEQGLIAFEKA' A
#
# COMPACT_ATOMS: atom_id res chain seq x y z
N MET A 1 -19.79 8.84 0.29
CA MET A 1 -19.47 7.42 0.28
C MET A 1 -17.97 7.22 0.08
N THR A 2 -17.35 6.51 1.01
CA THR A 2 -15.92 6.25 0.93
C THR A 2 -15.67 5.08 -0.01
N LYS A 3 -14.71 5.22 -0.91
CA LYS A 3 -14.36 4.14 -1.82
C LYS A 3 -13.04 3.52 -1.38
N SER A 4 -13.06 2.23 -1.18
CA SER A 4 -11.82 1.47 -0.95
C SER A 4 -11.13 1.26 -2.28
N GLN A 5 -9.83 1.31 -2.25
CA GLN A 5 -9.00 1.13 -3.44
C GLN A 5 -7.83 0.25 -3.07
N LYS A 6 -7.39 -0.58 -4.01
CA LYS A 6 -6.21 -1.40 -3.80
C LYS A 6 -4.96 -0.57 -4.04
N ILE A 7 -4.07 -0.56 -3.06
CA ILE A 7 -2.73 -0.02 -3.21
C ILE A 7 -1.75 -1.11 -2.80
N TYR A 8 -0.46 -0.88 -3.05
CA TYR A 8 0.56 -1.86 -2.73
C TYR A 8 1.53 -1.29 -1.73
N VAL A 9 1.85 -2.08 -0.72
CA VAL A 9 2.82 -1.74 0.32
C VAL A 9 4.02 -2.66 0.16
N HIS A 10 5.22 -2.09 0.25
CA HIS A 10 6.45 -2.85 0.13
C HIS A 10 6.64 -3.72 1.37
N LEU A 11 7.01 -4.98 1.15
CA LEU A 11 7.35 -5.88 2.25
C LEU A 11 8.84 -5.74 2.53
N GLN A 12 9.17 -5.51 3.81
CA GLN A 12 10.54 -5.40 4.25
C GLN A 12 11.14 -6.77 4.49
N ASP A 13 12.45 -6.86 4.46
CA ASP A 13 13.21 -8.07 4.79
C ASP A 13 12.99 -9.24 3.84
N GLU A 14 12.57 -8.97 2.60
CA GLU A 14 12.31 -10.03 1.62
C GLU A 14 13.44 -10.22 0.61
N GLY A 15 14.46 -9.38 0.64
CA GLY A 15 15.60 -9.51 -0.25
C GLY A 15 15.37 -9.12 -1.69
N VAL A 16 14.13 -9.03 -2.14
CA VAL A 16 13.71 -8.54 -3.44
C VAL A 16 12.48 -7.67 -3.25
N ASP A 17 12.13 -6.90 -4.27
CA ASP A 17 10.95 -6.04 -4.20
C ASP A 17 9.69 -6.88 -4.22
N VAL A 18 9.07 -7.04 -3.06
CA VAL A 18 7.81 -7.75 -2.91
C VAL A 18 6.75 -6.75 -2.45
N TRP A 19 5.61 -6.75 -3.14
CA TRP A 19 4.53 -5.82 -2.88
C TRP A 19 3.30 -6.57 -2.41
N ARG A 20 2.68 -6.08 -1.34
CA ARG A 20 1.46 -6.66 -0.79
C ARG A 20 0.27 -5.77 -1.15
N PRO A 21 -0.74 -6.30 -1.87
CA PRO A 21 -1.95 -5.52 -2.10
C PRO A 21 -2.74 -5.36 -0.81
N VAL A 22 -3.12 -4.12 -0.53
CA VAL A 22 -3.91 -3.81 0.66
C VAL A 22 -5.02 -2.85 0.25
N THR A 23 -6.07 -2.79 1.06
CA THR A 23 -7.15 -1.84 0.80
C THR A 23 -6.86 -0.53 1.50
N ALA A 24 -7.21 0.57 0.85
CA ALA A 24 -7.01 1.90 1.38
C ALA A 24 -8.12 2.82 0.92
N THR A 25 -8.29 3.92 1.62
CA THR A 25 -9.31 4.91 1.31
C THR A 25 -8.62 6.19 0.86
N PHE A 26 -9.07 6.75 -0.26
CA PHE A 26 -8.52 8.00 -0.78
C PHE A 26 -8.85 9.14 0.19
N VAL A 27 -7.82 9.89 0.58
CA VAL A 27 -7.96 11.00 1.52
C VAL A 27 -7.92 12.34 0.80
N GLY A 28 -7.05 12.47 -0.19
CA GLY A 28 -6.93 13.70 -0.96
C GLY A 28 -5.62 13.71 -1.73
N LYS A 29 -5.63 14.32 -2.93
CA LYS A 29 -4.47 14.37 -3.82
C LYS A 29 -3.94 12.96 -4.05
N ASP A 30 -2.71 12.69 -3.65
CA ASP A 30 -2.12 11.35 -3.79
C ASP A 30 -2.03 10.61 -2.47
N VAL A 31 -2.83 11.01 -1.47
CA VAL A 31 -2.78 10.46 -0.12
C VAL A 31 -3.91 9.45 0.07
N TYR A 32 -3.56 8.30 0.60
CA TYR A 32 -4.49 7.23 0.92
C TYR A 32 -4.26 6.78 2.34
N GLN A 33 -5.32 6.41 3.04
CA GLN A 33 -5.22 5.83 4.38
C GLN A 33 -5.42 4.33 4.26
N ILE A 34 -4.44 3.57 4.75
CA ILE A 34 -4.55 2.11 4.76
C ILE A 34 -5.65 1.72 5.74
N ASP A 35 -6.61 0.93 5.29
CA ASP A 35 -7.78 0.59 6.10
C ASP A 35 -7.37 -0.15 7.35
N LYS A 36 -7.99 0.21 8.47
CA LYS A 36 -7.64 -0.33 9.78
C LYS A 36 -8.20 -1.74 10.01
N ASN A 37 -9.13 -2.17 9.17
CA ASN A 37 -9.82 -3.44 9.36
C ASN A 37 -9.07 -4.64 8.79
N GLN A 38 -7.80 -4.47 8.50
CA GLN A 38 -6.96 -5.56 8.01
C GLN A 38 -5.77 -5.75 8.92
N SER A 39 -5.24 -6.96 8.95
CA SER A 39 -4.14 -7.33 9.84
C SER A 39 -2.89 -7.67 9.04
N ILE A 40 -1.74 -7.36 9.62
CA ILE A 40 -0.46 -7.76 9.03
C ILE A 40 -0.21 -9.22 9.41
N PRO A 41 -0.01 -10.12 8.41
CA PRO A 41 0.35 -11.50 8.72
C PRO A 41 1.64 -11.58 9.54
N GLU A 42 1.74 -12.61 10.39
CA GLU A 42 2.87 -12.75 11.31
C GLU A 42 4.21 -12.86 10.58
N ASP A 43 4.21 -13.42 9.38
CA ASP A 43 5.44 -13.64 8.61
C ASP A 43 5.75 -12.50 7.65
N GLU A 44 5.05 -11.35 7.78
CA GLU A 44 5.27 -10.21 6.90
C GLU A 44 5.60 -8.97 7.69
N ASN A 45 6.47 -8.13 7.13
CA ASN A 45 6.79 -6.82 7.67
C ASN A 45 6.42 -5.78 6.61
N TRP A 46 5.31 -5.09 6.84
CA TRP A 46 4.87 -4.04 5.93
C TRP A 46 5.62 -2.76 6.23
N GLU A 47 5.99 -2.04 5.18
CA GLU A 47 6.64 -0.74 5.33
C GLU A 47 5.73 0.27 6.03
N TYR A 48 4.43 0.16 5.82
CA TYR A 48 3.43 1.01 6.46
C TYR A 48 2.35 0.12 7.06
N GLU A 49 1.71 0.60 8.11
CA GLU A 49 0.78 -0.20 8.89
C GLU A 49 -0.68 0.20 8.61
N PRO A 50 -1.65 -0.67 8.91
CA PRO A 50 -3.06 -0.28 8.83
C PRO A 50 -3.32 0.97 9.67
N GLY A 51 -4.05 1.91 9.09
CA GLY A 51 -4.31 3.20 9.71
C GLY A 51 -3.36 4.30 9.29
N ASP A 52 -2.22 3.96 8.70
CA ASP A 52 -1.26 4.97 8.23
C ASP A 52 -1.80 5.69 7.00
N LYS A 53 -1.51 6.98 6.93
CA LYS A 53 -1.76 7.75 5.72
C LYS A 53 -0.48 7.79 4.92
N VAL A 54 -0.57 7.44 3.65
CA VAL A 54 0.60 7.31 2.79
C VAL A 54 0.35 8.01 1.46
N ARG A 55 1.42 8.48 0.86
CA ARG A 55 1.38 8.98 -0.50
C ARG A 55 1.62 7.84 -1.46
N CYS A 56 0.85 7.82 -2.53
CA CYS A 56 0.93 6.77 -3.53
C CYS A 56 1.28 7.36 -4.89
N GLN A 57 1.92 6.54 -5.71
CA GLN A 57 2.24 6.91 -7.09
C GLN A 57 2.04 5.71 -7.98
N SER A 58 1.85 5.97 -9.26
CA SER A 58 1.73 4.90 -10.25
C SER A 58 3.04 4.16 -10.38
N HIS A 59 2.92 2.85 -10.51
CA HIS A 59 4.09 1.99 -10.68
C HIS A 59 3.74 0.90 -11.66
N THR A 60 4.67 0.57 -12.54
CA THR A 60 4.53 -0.55 -13.46
C THR A 60 5.33 -1.71 -12.91
N PHE A 61 4.63 -2.80 -12.60
CA PHE A 61 5.26 -4.00 -12.06
C PHE A 61 5.87 -4.83 -13.18
N GLU A 62 6.76 -5.73 -12.79
CA GLU A 62 7.28 -6.72 -13.70
C GLU A 62 6.09 -7.47 -14.30
N GLY A 63 6.06 -7.65 -15.61
CA GLY A 63 4.91 -8.25 -16.27
C GLY A 63 3.96 -7.24 -16.88
N GLY A 64 4.17 -5.94 -16.65
CA GLY A 64 3.42 -4.87 -17.30
C GLY A 64 2.18 -4.39 -16.59
N GLU A 65 1.83 -4.98 -15.45
CA GLU A 65 0.68 -4.52 -14.69
C GLU A 65 1.00 -3.19 -13.99
N GLN A 66 0.00 -2.32 -13.93
CA GLN A 66 0.16 -1.04 -13.26
C GLN A 66 -0.68 -1.00 -11.98
N GLY A 67 -0.17 -0.31 -10.98
CA GLY A 67 -0.88 -0.12 -9.73
C GLY A 67 -0.34 1.09 -8.98
N LEU A 68 -0.97 1.37 -7.86
CA LEU A 68 -0.52 2.44 -6.97
C LEU A 68 0.34 1.84 -5.87
N ILE A 69 1.51 2.41 -5.66
CA ILE A 69 2.38 1.99 -4.58
C ILE A 69 2.51 3.11 -3.55
N ALA A 70 2.57 2.73 -2.28
CA ALA A 70 2.85 3.67 -1.20
C ALA A 70 4.36 3.91 -1.17
N PHE A 71 4.78 5.17 -1.21
CA PHE A 71 6.20 5.48 -1.26
C PHE A 71 6.68 6.37 -0.12
N GLU A 72 5.78 6.99 0.62
CA GLU A 72 6.16 7.76 1.82
C GLU A 72 4.94 8.00 2.69
N LYS A 73 5.18 8.31 3.96
CA LYS A 73 4.10 8.73 4.85
C LYS A 73 3.68 10.16 4.55
N ALA A 74 2.39 10.35 4.57
CA ALA A 74 1.84 11.70 4.38
C ALA A 74 1.90 12.52 5.64
#